data_98956f69116b046e37911be5ad66b9b4
#
_entry.id   98956f69116b046e37911be5ad66b9b4
#
_cell.length_a   1.000
_cell.length_b   1.000
_cell.length_c   1.000
_cell.angle_alpha   90.00
_cell.angle_beta   90.00
_cell.angle_gamma   90.00
#
_symmetry.space_group_name_H-M   'P 1'
#
loop_
_entity.id
_entity.type
_entity.pdbx_description
1 polymer ?
#
loop_
_entity_poly.entity_id
_entity_poly.type
_entity_poly.pdbx_seq_one_letter_code
_entity_poly.pdbx_strand_id
1 'polypeptide(L)'
;LDMPYIKVYEVATFYTMYNLSPVGKHFIQVCTTTPCMIRGASKLVEACKEKISENECELSNDKNCSWMEVECLGACVNAPMMQINNDYYEDLDKEKTLKILDQILNGETAKPGSYRGRINNEPEKNRKTLMEYKNA
;
A
#
# COMPACT_ATOMS: atom_id res chain seq x y z
N LEU A 1 -30.43 12.27 7.40
CA LEU A 1 -29.82 13.58 7.12
C LEU A 1 -30.74 14.52 6.32
N ASP A 2 -31.87 14.02 5.88
CA ASP A 2 -32.85 14.77 5.05
C ASP A 2 -32.21 15.44 3.79
N MET A 3 -31.32 14.68 3.15
CA MET A 3 -30.59 15.10 1.95
C MET A 3 -31.01 14.26 0.75
N PRO A 4 -31.08 14.85 -0.47
CA PRO A 4 -31.29 14.09 -1.70
C PRO A 4 -30.21 13.00 -1.84
N TYR A 5 -30.61 11.78 -2.22
CA TYR A 5 -29.72 10.65 -2.42
C TYR A 5 -28.49 10.98 -3.30
N ILE A 6 -28.73 11.70 -4.41
CA ILE A 6 -27.66 12.08 -5.33
C ILE A 6 -26.56 12.90 -4.66
N LYS A 7 -26.92 13.79 -3.72
CA LYS A 7 -25.93 14.62 -3.03
C LYS A 7 -25.04 13.78 -2.06
N VAL A 8 -25.62 12.80 -1.41
CA VAL A 8 -24.86 11.85 -0.58
C VAL A 8 -23.96 10.99 -1.46
N TYR A 9 -24.47 10.50 -2.58
CA TYR A 9 -23.74 9.67 -3.53
C TYR A 9 -22.58 10.42 -4.19
N GLU A 10 -22.77 11.68 -4.60
CA GLU A 10 -21.69 12.54 -5.11
C GLU A 10 -20.52 12.63 -4.14
N VAL A 11 -20.78 12.84 -2.85
CA VAL A 11 -19.74 12.94 -1.83
C VAL A 11 -19.09 11.59 -1.60
N ALA A 12 -19.86 10.53 -1.47
CA ALA A 12 -19.36 9.19 -1.20
C ALA A 12 -18.47 8.65 -2.34
N THR A 13 -18.77 8.98 -3.59
CA THR A 13 -17.98 8.55 -4.76
C THR A 13 -16.79 9.46 -5.04
N PHE A 14 -16.83 10.71 -4.61
CA PHE A 14 -15.71 11.65 -4.81
C PHE A 14 -14.57 11.42 -3.81
N TYR A 15 -14.88 11.22 -2.54
CA TYR A 15 -13.89 11.06 -1.50
C TYR A 15 -13.55 9.57 -1.28
N THR A 16 -12.34 9.17 -1.64
CA THR A 16 -11.87 7.77 -1.58
C THR A 16 -11.83 7.17 -0.18
N MET A 17 -11.89 8.01 0.87
CA MET A 17 -12.00 7.54 2.26
C MET A 17 -13.36 6.87 2.57
N TYR A 18 -14.38 7.12 1.74
CA TYR A 18 -15.64 6.40 1.83
C TYR A 18 -15.57 5.10 1.04
N ASN A 19 -15.45 3.99 1.75
CA ASN A 19 -15.48 2.67 1.13
C ASN A 19 -16.91 2.34 0.69
N LEU A 20 -17.11 2.16 -0.62
CA LEU A 20 -18.43 1.83 -1.19
C LEU A 20 -18.70 0.32 -1.18
N SER A 21 -17.69 -0.47 -0.89
CA SER A 21 -17.75 -1.93 -0.70
C SER A 21 -17.27 -2.29 0.69
N PRO A 22 -17.69 -3.42 1.26
CA PRO A 22 -17.16 -3.90 2.52
C PRO A 22 -15.65 -4.10 2.46
N VAL A 23 -14.93 -3.63 3.47
CA VAL A 23 -13.48 -3.83 3.60
C VAL A 23 -13.18 -4.86 4.69
N GLY A 24 -12.08 -5.60 4.51
CA GLY A 24 -11.59 -6.54 5.51
C GLY A 24 -10.97 -5.83 6.73
N LYS A 25 -10.66 -6.61 7.75
CA LYS A 25 -9.89 -6.14 8.91
C LYS A 25 -8.54 -5.53 8.50
N HIS A 26 -7.94 -6.09 7.46
CA HIS A 26 -6.72 -5.59 6.81
C HIS A 26 -7.08 -5.08 5.43
N PHE A 27 -6.99 -3.76 5.28
CA PHE A 27 -7.26 -3.09 4.02
C PHE A 27 -5.93 -2.71 3.36
N ILE A 28 -5.65 -3.36 2.23
CA ILE A 28 -4.40 -3.21 1.49
C ILE A 28 -4.63 -2.23 0.34
N GLN A 29 -3.88 -1.15 0.33
CA GLN A 29 -3.92 -0.12 -0.70
C GLN A 29 -2.57 -0.10 -1.44
N VAL A 30 -2.58 -0.51 -2.71
CA VAL A 30 -1.38 -0.59 -3.54
C VAL A 30 -1.24 0.69 -4.35
N CYS A 31 -0.15 1.41 -4.15
CA CYS A 31 0.15 2.60 -4.95
C CYS A 31 0.57 2.19 -6.36
N THR A 32 -0.18 2.64 -7.37
CA THR A 32 0.07 2.32 -8.79
C THR A 32 0.39 3.53 -9.66
N THR A 33 0.67 4.70 -9.05
CA THR A 33 1.12 5.87 -9.80
C THR A 33 2.53 5.71 -10.37
N THR A 34 2.92 6.60 -11.26
CA THR A 34 4.09 6.49 -12.13
C THR A 34 5.38 5.98 -11.46
N PRO A 35 5.86 6.53 -10.32
CA PRO A 35 7.08 6.02 -9.69
C PRO A 35 6.95 4.56 -9.23
N CYS A 36 5.82 4.19 -8.66
CA CYS A 36 5.55 2.82 -8.21
C CYS A 36 5.42 1.86 -9.41
N MET A 37 4.73 2.27 -10.48
CA MET A 37 4.60 1.47 -11.69
C MET A 37 5.95 1.20 -12.35
N ILE A 38 6.80 2.22 -12.52
CA ILE A 38 8.15 2.08 -13.08
C ILE A 38 9.00 1.13 -12.23
N ARG A 39 8.79 1.12 -10.92
CA ARG A 39 9.50 0.28 -9.96
C ARG A 39 8.88 -1.11 -9.78
N GLY A 40 7.77 -1.41 -10.46
CA GLY A 40 7.17 -2.74 -10.51
C GLY A 40 5.95 -2.94 -9.61
N ALA A 41 5.12 -1.90 -9.37
CA ALA A 41 3.89 -2.02 -8.60
C ALA A 41 2.90 -3.06 -9.17
N SER A 42 2.94 -3.30 -10.49
CA SER A 42 2.15 -4.38 -11.12
C SER A 42 2.37 -5.75 -10.46
N LYS A 43 3.58 -6.03 -9.99
CA LYS A 43 3.91 -7.29 -9.29
C LYS A 43 3.28 -7.36 -7.88
N LEU A 44 3.06 -6.21 -7.25
CA LEU A 44 2.35 -6.12 -5.97
C LEU A 44 0.86 -6.39 -6.19
N VAL A 45 0.29 -5.83 -7.25
CA VAL A 45 -1.10 -6.09 -7.68
C VAL A 45 -1.29 -7.58 -7.97
N GLU A 46 -0.37 -8.20 -8.73
CA GLU A 46 -0.40 -9.65 -8.97
C GLU A 46 -0.40 -10.46 -7.67
N ALA A 47 0.42 -10.08 -6.69
CA ALA A 47 0.46 -10.74 -5.39
C ALA A 47 -0.86 -10.61 -4.62
N CYS A 48 -1.51 -9.44 -4.67
CA CYS A 48 -2.82 -9.22 -4.08
C CYS A 48 -3.91 -10.08 -4.77
N LYS A 49 -3.89 -10.15 -6.09
CA LYS A 49 -4.80 -11.01 -6.86
C LYS A 49 -4.63 -12.49 -6.51
N GLU A 50 -3.39 -12.93 -6.36
CA GLU A 50 -3.07 -14.32 -6.04
C GLU A 50 -3.52 -14.71 -4.61
N LYS A 51 -3.40 -13.80 -3.63
CA LYS A 51 -3.57 -14.13 -2.22
C LYS A 51 -4.91 -13.70 -1.61
N ILE A 52 -5.52 -12.65 -2.13
CA ILE A 52 -6.70 -12.03 -1.50
C ILE A 52 -7.94 -12.28 -2.34
N SER A 53 -8.02 -11.67 -3.51
CA SER A 53 -9.16 -11.75 -4.43
C SER A 53 -8.71 -11.34 -5.83
N GLU A 54 -9.26 -11.98 -6.87
CA GLU A 54 -9.01 -11.65 -8.28
C GLU A 54 -9.36 -10.18 -8.60
N ASN A 55 -10.42 -9.68 -8.00
CA ASN A 55 -10.89 -8.31 -8.22
C ASN A 55 -10.56 -7.42 -7.02
N GLU A 56 -10.27 -6.16 -7.29
CA GLU A 56 -10.16 -5.15 -6.25
C GLU A 56 -11.50 -4.87 -5.56
N CYS A 57 -11.45 -4.33 -4.35
CA CYS A 57 -12.64 -4.03 -3.54
C CYS A 57 -13.50 -5.25 -3.16
N GLU A 58 -12.98 -6.45 -3.34
CA GLU A 58 -13.60 -7.69 -2.87
C GLU A 58 -12.89 -8.21 -1.61
N LEU A 59 -13.66 -8.90 -0.78
CA LEU A 59 -13.14 -9.55 0.42
C LEU A 59 -12.45 -10.87 0.09
N SER A 60 -11.38 -11.19 0.80
CA SER A 60 -10.80 -12.53 0.82
C SER A 60 -11.81 -13.58 1.29
N ASN A 61 -11.56 -14.87 1.02
CA ASN A 61 -12.46 -15.96 1.39
C ASN A 61 -12.77 -15.98 2.90
N ASP A 62 -11.82 -15.63 3.73
CA ASP A 62 -11.95 -15.54 5.18
C ASP A 62 -12.52 -14.18 5.66
N LYS A 63 -12.80 -13.26 4.72
CA LYS A 63 -13.30 -11.89 4.94
C LYS A 63 -12.39 -11.00 5.79
N ASN A 64 -11.15 -11.41 6.02
CA ASN A 64 -10.19 -10.65 6.82
C ASN A 64 -9.43 -9.59 6.01
N CYS A 65 -9.25 -9.80 4.73
CA CYS A 65 -8.49 -8.91 3.87
C CYS A 65 -9.34 -8.38 2.70
N SER A 66 -8.99 -7.21 2.24
CA SER A 66 -9.42 -6.65 0.96
C SER A 66 -8.31 -5.77 0.41
N TRP A 67 -8.29 -5.55 -0.90
CA TRP A 67 -7.28 -4.72 -1.53
C TRP A 67 -7.87 -3.81 -2.60
N MET A 68 -7.17 -2.73 -2.91
CA MET A 68 -7.47 -1.85 -4.04
C MET A 68 -6.21 -1.15 -4.56
N GLU A 69 -6.26 -0.73 -5.81
CA GLU A 69 -5.29 0.21 -6.35
C GLU A 69 -5.63 1.63 -5.91
N VAL A 70 -4.60 2.40 -5.56
CA VAL A 70 -4.77 3.79 -5.13
C VAL A 70 -3.77 4.71 -5.81
N GLU A 71 -4.12 5.99 -5.82
CA GLU A 71 -3.23 7.05 -6.24
C GLU A 71 -2.04 7.22 -5.27
N CYS A 72 -1.14 8.15 -5.61
CA CYS A 72 0.12 8.35 -4.90
C CYS A 72 -0.06 8.56 -3.39
N LEU A 73 0.55 7.68 -2.59
CA LEU A 73 0.58 7.75 -1.13
C LEU A 73 1.76 8.57 -0.57
N GLY A 74 2.54 9.21 -1.43
CA GLY A 74 3.60 10.14 -1.01
C GLY A 74 4.95 9.49 -0.68
N ALA A 75 5.11 8.18 -0.77
CA ALA A 75 6.36 7.46 -0.49
C ALA A 75 7.15 7.07 -1.76
N CYS A 76 7.14 7.93 -2.78
CA CYS A 76 7.73 7.65 -4.10
C CYS A 76 9.23 7.32 -4.05
N VAL A 77 9.97 7.86 -3.09
CA VAL A 77 11.41 7.58 -2.90
C VAL A 77 11.66 6.11 -2.59
N ASN A 78 10.72 5.47 -1.88
CA ASN A 78 10.78 4.08 -1.45
C ASN A 78 9.83 3.17 -2.27
N ALA A 79 9.56 3.56 -3.51
CA ALA A 79 8.71 2.78 -4.41
C ALA A 79 9.35 1.43 -4.81
N PRO A 80 8.55 0.37 -5.09
CA PRO A 80 7.11 0.34 -4.95
C PRO A 80 6.67 0.12 -3.50
N MET A 81 5.44 0.53 -3.18
CA MET A 81 4.94 0.48 -1.83
C MET A 81 3.44 0.18 -1.78
N MET A 82 2.99 -0.29 -0.63
CA MET A 82 1.58 -0.43 -0.29
C MET A 82 1.33 0.08 1.14
N GLN A 83 0.10 0.47 1.41
CA GLN A 83 -0.38 0.78 2.75
C GLN A 83 -1.30 -0.35 3.22
N ILE A 84 -1.15 -0.79 4.46
CA ILE A 84 -2.06 -1.74 5.10
C ILE A 84 -2.60 -1.06 6.35
N ASN A 85 -3.89 -0.75 6.32
CA ASN A 85 -4.55 0.10 7.32
C ASN A 85 -3.84 1.46 7.47
N ASN A 86 -3.07 1.67 8.55
CA ASN A 86 -2.37 2.93 8.83
C ASN A 86 -0.86 2.86 8.58
N ASP A 87 -0.34 1.69 8.21
CA ASP A 87 1.09 1.45 8.13
C ASP A 87 1.57 1.33 6.67
N TYR A 88 2.75 1.91 6.40
CA TYR A 88 3.42 1.84 5.10
C TYR A 88 4.41 0.68 5.05
N TYR A 89 4.38 -0.04 3.92
CA TYR A 89 5.31 -1.11 3.56
C TYR A 89 5.98 -0.73 2.26
N GLU A 90 7.27 -0.55 2.28
CA GLU A 90 8.02 0.16 1.25
C GLU A 90 9.18 -0.67 0.71
N ASP A 91 9.74 -0.27 -0.47
CA ASP A 91 10.84 -0.98 -1.14
C ASP A 91 10.51 -2.45 -1.44
N LEU A 92 9.28 -2.68 -1.85
CA LEU A 92 8.72 -4.00 -2.05
C LEU A 92 9.11 -4.61 -3.40
N ASP A 93 8.93 -5.91 -3.47
CA ASP A 93 8.89 -6.73 -4.67
C ASP A 93 7.81 -7.82 -4.48
N LYS A 94 7.57 -8.65 -5.49
CA LYS A 94 6.54 -9.69 -5.41
C LYS A 94 6.75 -10.64 -4.24
N GLU A 95 7.98 -11.09 -4.01
CA GLU A 95 8.30 -12.06 -2.94
C GLU A 95 8.06 -11.49 -1.54
N LYS A 96 8.49 -10.23 -1.32
CA LYS A 96 8.28 -9.55 -0.04
C LYS A 96 6.80 -9.31 0.20
N THR A 97 6.08 -8.89 -0.85
CA THR A 97 4.62 -8.68 -0.78
C THR A 97 3.91 -9.97 -0.42
N LEU A 98 4.21 -11.09 -1.08
CA LEU A 98 3.64 -12.39 -0.75
C LEU A 98 3.90 -12.78 0.71
N LYS A 99 5.13 -12.59 1.21
CA LYS A 99 5.47 -12.87 2.63
C LYS A 99 4.65 -12.02 3.60
N ILE A 100 4.50 -10.73 3.32
CA ILE A 100 3.68 -9.82 4.14
C ILE A 100 2.22 -10.28 4.15
N LEU A 101 1.67 -10.59 2.98
CA LEU A 101 0.29 -11.06 2.86
C LEU A 101 0.07 -12.40 3.58
N ASP A 102 1.01 -13.35 3.46
CA ASP A 102 0.95 -14.62 4.17
C ASP A 102 0.98 -14.44 5.69
N GLN A 103 1.83 -13.56 6.22
CA GLN A 103 1.86 -13.23 7.64
C GLN A 103 0.50 -12.69 8.12
N ILE A 104 -0.07 -11.73 7.39
CA ILE A 104 -1.36 -11.11 7.74
C ILE A 104 -2.50 -12.14 7.68
N LEU A 105 -2.54 -12.97 6.64
CA LEU A 105 -3.56 -14.02 6.50
C LEU A 105 -3.45 -15.07 7.62
N ASN A 106 -2.25 -15.33 8.12
CA ASN A 106 -2.01 -16.22 9.27
C ASN A 106 -2.27 -15.53 10.64
N GLY A 107 -2.69 -14.26 10.64
CA GLY A 107 -2.95 -13.50 11.88
C GLY A 107 -1.69 -12.95 12.56
N GLU A 108 -0.56 -12.96 11.86
CA GLU A 108 0.69 -12.37 12.32
C GLU A 108 0.78 -10.89 11.94
N THR A 109 1.65 -10.15 12.61
CA THR A 109 1.94 -8.76 12.30
C THR A 109 3.19 -8.65 11.46
N ALA A 110 3.08 -8.08 10.25
CA ALA A 110 4.23 -7.73 9.45
C ALA A 110 4.86 -6.43 9.95
N LYS A 111 6.18 -6.29 9.82
CA LYS A 111 6.90 -5.10 10.26
C LYS A 111 6.74 -3.98 9.24
N PRO A 112 6.18 -2.80 9.61
CA PRO A 112 6.10 -1.65 8.70
C PRO A 112 7.47 -1.08 8.31
N GLY A 113 7.48 -0.30 7.23
CA GLY A 113 8.63 0.44 6.74
C GLY A 113 9.34 -0.21 5.56
N SER A 114 10.61 0.17 5.35
CA SER A 114 11.41 -0.27 4.21
C SER A 114 11.86 -1.72 4.33
N TYR A 115 11.58 -2.52 3.30
CA TYR A 115 12.05 -3.91 3.17
C TYR A 115 13.45 -4.03 2.53
N ARG A 116 14.18 -2.92 2.45
CA ARG A 116 15.60 -2.84 2.12
C ARG A 116 16.46 -2.33 3.28
N GLY A 117 15.86 -2.11 4.45
CA GLY A 117 16.55 -1.65 5.65
C GLY A 117 16.94 -0.18 5.64
N ARG A 118 16.33 0.63 4.77
CA ARG A 118 16.51 2.08 4.77
C ARG A 118 15.85 2.73 5.97
N ILE A 119 16.47 3.77 6.49
CA ILE A 119 15.88 4.60 7.53
C ILE A 119 15.12 5.74 6.84
N ASN A 120 13.81 5.75 6.97
CA ASN A 120 12.93 6.69 6.28
C ASN A 120 13.19 6.70 4.77
N ASN A 121 13.44 7.87 4.19
CA ASN A 121 13.69 8.10 2.76
C ASN A 121 15.18 8.34 2.42
N GLU A 122 16.09 7.72 3.17
CA GLU A 122 17.52 7.84 2.87
C GLU A 122 17.86 7.22 1.50
N PRO A 123 18.95 7.69 0.83
CA PRO A 123 19.38 7.13 -0.44
C PRO A 123 19.70 5.64 -0.37
N GLU A 124 19.31 4.85 -1.38
CA GLU A 124 19.53 3.40 -1.46
C GLU A 124 21.00 2.97 -1.35
N LYS A 125 21.93 3.84 -1.74
CA LYS A 125 23.40 3.58 -1.73
C LYS A 125 24.14 4.32 -0.62
N ASN A 126 23.53 4.48 0.53
CA ASN A 126 24.01 5.27 1.65
C ASN A 126 24.01 6.80 1.42
N ARG A 127 23.94 7.51 2.50
CA ARG A 127 23.96 8.97 2.49
C ARG A 127 25.30 9.50 1.96
N LYS A 128 25.26 10.27 0.87
CA LYS A 128 26.44 10.94 0.30
C LYS A 128 26.43 12.44 0.55
N THR A 129 25.26 13.03 0.76
CA THR A 129 25.09 14.47 0.95
C THR A 129 25.70 14.91 2.27
N LEU A 130 26.49 15.99 2.25
CA LEU A 130 27.14 16.60 3.42
C LEU A 130 28.13 15.69 4.15
N MET A 131 28.60 14.60 3.53
CA MET A 131 29.65 13.74 4.14
C MET A 131 30.99 14.47 4.24
N GLU A 132 31.23 15.45 3.36
CA GLU A 132 32.46 16.25 3.31
C GLU A 132 32.52 17.33 4.41
N TYR A 133 31.40 17.65 5.04
CA TYR A 133 31.27 18.69 6.08
C TYR A 133 31.41 18.16 7.51
N LYS A 134 31.90 16.96 7.70
CA LYS A 134 32.12 16.40 9.06
C LYS A 134 33.24 17.11 9.86
N ASN A 135 33.97 18.02 9.25
CA ASN A 135 35.11 18.75 9.87
C ASN A 135 34.97 20.28 9.84
N ALA A 136 33.76 20.81 9.77
CA ALA A 136 33.51 22.24 9.91
C ALA A 136 32.94 22.53 11.31
#